data_3a0bb882ff7792389e18dea179fc6c93
#
_entry.id   3a0bb882ff7792389e18dea179fc6c93
#
_cell.length_a   1.000
_cell.length_b   1.000
_cell.length_c   1.000
_cell.angle_alpha   90.00
_cell.angle_beta   90.00
_cell.angle_gamma   90.00
#
_symmetry.space_group_name_H-M   'P 1'
#
loop_
_entity.id
_entity.type
_entity.pdbx_description
1 polymer ?
#
loop_
_entity_poly.entity_id
_entity_poly.type
_entity_poly.pdbx_seq_one_letter_code
_entity_poly.pdbx_strand_id
1 'polypeptide(L)'
;MPSQSDVTVRRAAVSDAEQLVALRRALFAETSLMLWEPAEFVATAADEGGFIQRLSGGANCLLLLAHAEGEAVGFLAAMGADRNRLRHSALLAIGVLRAYWSKGVASRMLGEVISWAPRAGIKRLELMVHTANARAVALYQRHGFEIEGTRRSSMRVDGVYTDEYLMSFITDI
;
A
#
# COMPACT_ATOMS: atom_id res chain seq x y z
N MET A 1 0.79 -5.10 -25.21
CA MET A 1 0.23 -5.27 -23.84
C MET A 1 1.26 -5.97 -22.99
N PRO A 2 1.80 -5.35 -21.92
CA PRO A 2 2.74 -6.06 -21.05
C PRO A 2 2.06 -7.27 -20.45
N SER A 3 2.73 -8.42 -20.52
CA SER A 3 2.23 -9.68 -19.99
C SER A 3 2.44 -9.72 -18.46
N GLN A 4 1.74 -10.62 -17.78
CA GLN A 4 1.86 -10.83 -16.33
C GLN A 4 3.30 -11.24 -15.90
N SER A 5 4.11 -11.71 -16.85
CA SER A 5 5.50 -12.15 -16.65
C SER A 5 6.51 -11.01 -16.54
N ASP A 6 6.16 -9.77 -16.92
CA ASP A 6 7.11 -8.67 -17.04
C ASP A 6 7.14 -7.72 -15.83
N VAL A 7 6.31 -7.98 -14.80
CA VAL A 7 6.29 -7.17 -13.57
C VAL A 7 7.18 -7.81 -12.50
N THR A 8 8.15 -7.07 -11.98
CA THR A 8 8.97 -7.47 -10.84
C THR A 8 8.55 -6.73 -9.58
N VAL A 9 8.60 -7.41 -8.42
CA VAL A 9 8.34 -6.79 -7.11
C VAL A 9 9.62 -6.90 -6.28
N ARG A 10 10.08 -5.77 -5.73
CA ARG A 10 11.26 -5.72 -4.87
C ARG A 10 11.13 -4.66 -3.78
N ARG A 11 12.01 -4.70 -2.79
CA ARG A 11 12.13 -3.62 -1.82
C ARG A 11 12.57 -2.33 -2.50
N ALA A 12 12.00 -1.20 -2.07
CA ALA A 12 12.43 0.11 -2.51
C ALA A 12 13.83 0.44 -1.97
N ALA A 13 14.62 1.10 -2.81
CA ALA A 13 15.90 1.72 -2.44
C ALA A 13 15.78 3.24 -2.53
N VAL A 14 16.65 3.99 -1.84
CA VAL A 14 16.62 5.46 -1.88
C VAL A 14 16.76 6.01 -3.30
N SER A 15 17.45 5.29 -4.18
CA SER A 15 17.57 5.61 -5.61
C SER A 15 16.23 5.57 -6.37
N ASP A 16 15.18 4.96 -5.80
CA ASP A 16 13.85 4.91 -6.41
C ASP A 16 13.00 6.15 -6.09
N ALA A 17 13.52 7.12 -5.34
CA ALA A 17 12.75 8.25 -4.84
C ALA A 17 12.04 9.05 -5.95
N GLU A 18 12.69 9.32 -7.07
CA GLU A 18 12.08 10.02 -8.20
C GLU A 18 10.94 9.21 -8.83
N GLN A 19 11.15 7.91 -9.00
CA GLN A 19 10.10 7.02 -9.53
C GLN A 19 8.91 6.92 -8.56
N LEU A 20 9.16 6.90 -7.25
CA LEU A 20 8.08 6.87 -6.25
C LEU A 20 7.25 8.16 -6.26
N VAL A 21 7.89 9.34 -6.40
CA VAL A 21 7.18 10.61 -6.60
C VAL A 21 6.29 10.56 -7.84
N ALA A 22 6.84 10.14 -8.98
CA ALA A 22 6.11 10.06 -10.24
C ALA A 22 4.93 9.09 -10.14
N LEU A 23 5.14 7.90 -9.57
CA LEU A 23 4.12 6.90 -9.34
C LEU A 23 2.98 7.43 -8.46
N ARG A 24 3.30 8.04 -7.31
CA ARG A 24 2.28 8.52 -6.38
C ARG A 24 1.47 9.67 -6.98
N ARG A 25 2.11 10.60 -7.71
CA ARG A 25 1.39 11.63 -8.47
C ARG A 25 0.40 11.04 -9.47
N ALA A 26 0.85 10.06 -10.24
CA ALA A 26 -0.02 9.39 -11.20
C ALA A 26 -1.19 8.68 -10.52
N LEU A 27 -0.95 7.96 -9.41
CA LEU A 27 -1.98 7.28 -8.64
C LEU A 27 -3.03 8.25 -8.11
N PHE A 28 -2.63 9.38 -7.52
CA PHE A 28 -3.57 10.37 -6.98
C PHE A 28 -4.37 11.08 -8.07
N ALA A 29 -3.81 11.21 -9.29
CA ALA A 29 -4.53 11.75 -10.43
C ALA A 29 -5.52 10.75 -11.06
N GLU A 30 -5.27 9.43 -10.93
CA GLU A 30 -6.11 8.40 -11.53
C GLU A 30 -7.36 8.03 -10.72
N THR A 31 -7.38 8.30 -9.43
CA THR A 31 -8.46 7.82 -8.55
C THR A 31 -8.66 8.70 -7.32
N SER A 32 -9.92 8.86 -6.93
CA SER A 32 -10.33 9.47 -5.65
C SER A 32 -10.39 8.49 -4.47
N LEU A 33 -9.92 7.25 -4.68
CA LEU A 33 -9.93 6.19 -3.63
C LEU A 33 -8.65 6.18 -2.78
N MET A 34 -7.71 7.08 -3.06
CA MET A 34 -6.49 7.28 -2.28
C MET A 34 -6.68 8.44 -1.30
N LEU A 35 -5.85 8.47 -0.25
CA LEU A 35 -5.96 9.47 0.83
C LEU A 35 -5.70 10.91 0.35
N TRP A 36 -4.78 11.11 -0.58
CA TRP A 36 -4.34 12.43 -1.02
C TRP A 36 -5.08 12.89 -2.27
N GLU A 37 -5.55 14.14 -2.25
CA GLU A 37 -5.95 14.80 -3.49
C GLU A 37 -4.70 15.18 -4.32
N PRO A 38 -4.81 15.21 -5.67
CA PRO A 38 -3.66 15.50 -6.53
C PRO A 38 -2.93 16.81 -6.19
N ALA A 39 -3.67 17.85 -5.80
CA ALA A 39 -3.12 19.16 -5.46
C ALA A 39 -2.41 19.20 -4.09
N GLU A 40 -2.72 18.27 -3.19
CA GLU A 40 -2.10 18.19 -1.87
C GLU A 40 -0.74 17.49 -1.91
N PHE A 41 -0.51 16.63 -2.90
CA PHE A 41 0.73 15.88 -3.01
C PHE A 41 1.83 16.70 -3.67
N VAL A 42 2.59 17.40 -2.84
CA VAL A 42 3.71 18.28 -3.23
C VAL A 42 5.08 17.69 -2.91
N ALA A 43 5.14 16.39 -2.56
CA ALA A 43 6.38 15.72 -2.18
C ALA A 43 7.43 15.78 -3.29
N THR A 44 8.68 16.01 -2.88
CA THR A 44 9.88 16.00 -3.72
C THR A 44 10.57 14.62 -3.67
N ALA A 45 11.56 14.40 -4.55
CA ALA A 45 12.40 13.20 -4.46
C ALA A 45 13.14 13.10 -3.12
N ALA A 46 13.52 14.22 -2.51
CA ALA A 46 14.15 14.24 -1.19
C ALA A 46 13.18 13.75 -0.08
N ASP A 47 11.92 14.18 -0.13
CA ASP A 47 10.88 13.74 0.82
C ASP A 47 10.61 12.23 0.69
N GLU A 48 10.47 11.73 -0.54
CA GLU A 48 10.26 10.29 -0.78
C GLU A 48 11.53 9.47 -0.47
N GLY A 49 12.72 10.01 -0.70
CA GLY A 49 13.98 9.41 -0.25
C GLY A 49 14.03 9.24 1.27
N GLY A 50 13.61 10.26 2.02
CA GLY A 50 13.45 10.20 3.47
C GLY A 50 12.38 9.19 3.91
N PHE A 51 11.28 9.09 3.20
CA PHE A 51 10.23 8.07 3.45
C PHE A 51 10.76 6.66 3.23
N ILE A 52 11.45 6.40 2.10
CA ILE A 52 12.08 5.12 1.82
C ILE A 52 13.10 4.76 2.92
N GLN A 53 13.94 5.72 3.31
CA GLN A 53 14.96 5.50 4.34
C GLN A 53 14.36 5.13 5.69
N ARG A 54 13.27 5.80 6.12
CA ARG A 54 12.56 5.46 7.36
C ARG A 54 12.00 4.05 7.33
N LEU A 55 11.36 3.65 6.23
CA LEU A 55 10.77 2.31 6.13
C LEU A 55 11.83 1.22 5.98
N SER A 56 12.95 1.51 5.31
CA SER A 56 14.07 0.56 5.17
C SER A 56 14.85 0.38 6.48
N GLY A 57 14.90 1.40 7.33
CA GLY A 57 15.60 1.35 8.63
C GLY A 57 14.76 0.74 9.75
N GLY A 58 13.46 0.64 9.60
CA GLY A 58 12.56 0.07 10.61
C GLY A 58 12.50 -1.46 10.52
N ALA A 59 12.78 -2.16 11.62
CA ALA A 59 12.71 -3.62 11.67
C ALA A 59 11.30 -4.18 11.36
N ASN A 60 10.26 -3.40 11.68
CA ASN A 60 8.84 -3.72 11.48
C ASN A 60 8.19 -2.91 10.35
N CYS A 61 8.99 -2.41 9.41
CA CYS A 61 8.53 -1.65 8.25
C CYS A 61 9.01 -2.29 6.96
N LEU A 62 8.24 -2.09 5.89
CA LEU A 62 8.58 -2.59 4.56
C LEU A 62 8.02 -1.63 3.50
N LEU A 63 8.80 -1.32 2.48
CA LEU A 63 8.31 -0.67 1.28
C LEU A 63 8.68 -1.51 0.06
N LEU A 64 7.66 -1.92 -0.68
CA LEU A 64 7.80 -2.64 -1.94
C LEU A 64 7.44 -1.74 -3.11
N LEU A 65 8.16 -1.90 -4.21
CA LEU A 65 7.83 -1.34 -5.52
C LEU A 65 7.63 -2.46 -6.52
N ALA A 66 6.59 -2.33 -7.33
CA ALA A 66 6.37 -3.14 -8.50
C ALA A 66 6.85 -2.37 -9.73
N HIS A 67 7.70 -2.98 -10.54
CA HIS A 67 8.26 -2.38 -11.77
C HIS A 67 7.82 -3.16 -12.99
N ALA A 68 7.51 -2.44 -14.06
CA ALA A 68 7.30 -2.97 -15.41
C ALA A 68 8.09 -2.10 -16.38
N GLU A 69 8.82 -2.72 -17.30
CA GLU A 69 9.63 -2.02 -18.31
C GLU A 69 10.60 -0.96 -17.72
N GLY A 70 11.07 -1.21 -16.48
CA GLY A 70 11.98 -0.30 -15.76
C GLY A 70 11.30 0.80 -14.94
N GLU A 71 9.99 0.99 -15.08
CA GLU A 71 9.22 2.04 -14.40
C GLU A 71 8.44 1.47 -13.20
N ALA A 72 8.32 2.25 -12.12
CA ALA A 72 7.49 1.89 -10.98
C ALA A 72 6.00 2.02 -11.34
N VAL A 73 5.25 0.91 -11.18
CA VAL A 73 3.83 0.82 -11.55
C VAL A 73 2.92 0.52 -10.36
N GLY A 74 3.50 0.26 -9.21
CA GLY A 74 2.76 0.04 -7.96
C GLY A 74 3.68 0.12 -6.75
N PHE A 75 3.10 0.39 -5.59
CA PHE A 75 3.79 0.36 -4.30
C PHE A 75 2.93 -0.32 -3.24
N LEU A 76 3.60 -0.87 -2.23
CA LEU A 76 3.01 -1.31 -0.97
C LEU A 76 3.92 -0.87 0.17
N ALA A 77 3.40 -0.06 1.07
CA ALA A 77 4.06 0.31 2.31
C ALA A 77 3.42 -0.43 3.49
N ALA A 78 4.24 -1.09 4.32
CA ALA A 78 3.85 -1.59 5.62
C ALA A 78 4.57 -0.74 6.68
N MET A 79 3.79 -0.02 7.46
CA MET A 79 4.26 0.96 8.44
C MET A 79 4.02 0.42 9.85
N GLY A 80 5.05 -0.15 10.44
CA GLY A 80 5.01 -0.62 11.82
C GLY A 80 5.01 0.53 12.83
N ALA A 81 4.41 0.31 13.98
CA ALA A 81 4.37 1.28 15.05
C ALA A 81 5.65 1.25 15.92
N ASP A 82 6.04 2.41 16.45
CA ASP A 82 7.24 2.56 17.31
C ASP A 82 6.98 2.17 18.76
N ARG A 83 5.73 2.16 19.21
CA ARG A 83 5.36 1.86 20.60
C ARG A 83 5.40 0.36 20.86
N ASN A 84 6.09 -0.06 21.92
CA ASN A 84 6.28 -1.48 22.23
C ASN A 84 4.98 -2.31 22.21
N ARG A 85 3.88 -1.76 22.71
CA ARG A 85 2.58 -2.44 22.74
C ARG A 85 1.91 -2.56 21.37
N LEU A 86 2.41 -1.87 20.35
CA LEU A 86 1.88 -1.84 18.98
C LEU A 86 2.89 -2.33 17.94
N ARG A 87 4.14 -2.65 18.36
CA ARG A 87 5.23 -3.03 17.42
C ARG A 87 4.92 -4.27 16.59
N HIS A 88 3.98 -5.08 17.04
CA HIS A 88 3.49 -6.27 16.34
C HIS A 88 2.43 -5.96 15.28
N SER A 89 2.09 -4.70 15.07
CA SER A 89 1.08 -4.26 14.09
C SER A 89 1.71 -3.36 13.04
N ALA A 90 1.30 -3.52 11.78
CA ALA A 90 1.68 -2.65 10.68
C ALA A 90 0.48 -2.24 9.85
N LEU A 91 0.37 -0.93 9.57
CA LEU A 91 -0.63 -0.35 8.68
C LEU A 91 -0.14 -0.45 7.24
N LEU A 92 -1.00 -0.96 6.36
CA LEU A 92 -0.71 -1.08 4.93
C LEU A 92 -1.29 0.09 4.13
N ALA A 93 -0.49 0.58 3.18
CA ALA A 93 -0.95 1.42 2.08
C ALA A 93 -0.51 0.79 0.77
N ILE A 94 -1.43 0.65 -0.18
CA ILE A 94 -1.16 0.01 -1.47
C ILE A 94 -1.77 0.81 -2.61
N GLY A 95 -1.03 0.95 -3.70
CA GLY A 95 -1.49 1.57 -4.94
C GLY A 95 -0.87 0.90 -6.15
N VAL A 96 -1.67 0.71 -7.20
CA VAL A 96 -1.25 0.18 -8.49
C VAL A 96 -1.90 1.02 -9.59
N LEU A 97 -1.11 1.47 -10.57
CA LEU A 97 -1.62 2.22 -11.73
C LEU A 97 -2.72 1.43 -12.45
N ARG A 98 -3.73 2.16 -12.91
CA ARG A 98 -4.93 1.58 -13.54
C ARG A 98 -4.59 0.65 -14.71
N ALA A 99 -3.58 0.99 -15.50
CA ALA A 99 -3.11 0.17 -16.63
C ALA A 99 -2.61 -1.23 -16.20
N TYR A 100 -2.29 -1.41 -14.92
CA TYR A 100 -1.79 -2.67 -14.33
C TYR A 100 -2.80 -3.36 -13.41
N TRP A 101 -4.05 -2.87 -13.37
CA TRP A 101 -5.11 -3.52 -12.62
C TRP A 101 -5.47 -4.88 -13.24
N SER A 102 -5.94 -5.79 -12.40
CA SER A 102 -6.31 -7.16 -12.78
C SER A 102 -5.19 -8.00 -13.39
N LYS A 103 -3.93 -7.53 -13.31
CA LYS A 103 -2.73 -8.25 -13.76
C LYS A 103 -1.96 -8.95 -12.62
N GLY A 104 -2.57 -9.06 -11.44
CA GLY A 104 -1.97 -9.75 -10.29
C GLY A 104 -0.90 -8.95 -9.52
N VAL A 105 -0.60 -7.70 -9.91
CA VAL A 105 0.46 -6.88 -9.28
C VAL A 105 0.21 -6.69 -7.78
N ALA A 106 -0.97 -6.21 -7.40
CA ALA A 106 -1.33 -6.01 -5.99
C ALA A 106 -1.33 -7.34 -5.22
N SER A 107 -1.78 -8.43 -5.85
CA SER A 107 -1.79 -9.78 -5.25
C SER A 107 -0.38 -10.25 -4.92
N ARG A 108 0.60 -10.03 -5.82
CA ARG A 108 2.01 -10.37 -5.58
C ARG A 108 2.59 -9.57 -4.42
N MET A 109 2.36 -8.25 -4.38
CA MET A 109 2.84 -7.40 -3.28
C MET A 109 2.22 -7.81 -1.94
N LEU A 110 0.92 -8.17 -1.90
CA LEU A 110 0.26 -8.69 -0.70
C LEU A 110 0.86 -10.02 -0.26
N GLY A 111 1.14 -10.95 -1.18
CA GLY A 111 1.83 -12.20 -0.88
C GLY A 111 3.21 -11.97 -0.24
N GLU A 112 3.98 -11.02 -0.77
CA GLU A 112 5.30 -10.66 -0.23
C GLU A 112 5.20 -10.07 1.19
N VAL A 113 4.28 -9.15 1.46
CA VAL A 113 4.14 -8.56 2.80
C VAL A 113 3.61 -9.57 3.81
N ILE A 114 2.69 -10.45 3.43
CA ILE A 114 2.17 -11.52 4.31
C ILE A 114 3.31 -12.50 4.67
N SER A 115 4.16 -12.88 3.70
CA SER A 115 5.32 -13.73 3.94
C SER A 115 6.42 -13.08 4.78
N TRP A 116 6.56 -11.75 4.66
CA TRP A 116 7.52 -10.96 5.43
C TRP A 116 7.09 -10.77 6.89
N ALA A 117 5.81 -10.57 7.15
CA ALA A 117 5.28 -10.14 8.43
C ALA A 117 5.71 -11.02 9.63
N PRO A 118 5.64 -12.36 9.59
CA PRO A 118 6.10 -13.20 10.71
C PRO A 118 7.58 -13.01 11.03
N ARG A 119 8.42 -12.90 9.99
CA ARG A 119 9.88 -12.72 10.16
C ARG A 119 10.26 -11.37 10.75
N ALA A 120 9.38 -10.37 10.58
CA ALA A 120 9.52 -9.03 11.15
C ALA A 120 8.85 -8.88 12.52
N GLY A 121 8.29 -9.98 13.08
CA GLY A 121 7.56 -9.95 14.35
C GLY A 121 6.20 -9.25 14.25
N ILE A 122 5.64 -9.16 13.06
CA ILE A 122 4.32 -8.56 12.81
C ILE A 122 3.25 -9.65 12.94
N LYS A 123 2.42 -9.54 13.98
CA LYS A 123 1.25 -10.39 14.21
C LYS A 123 0.04 -9.89 13.43
N ARG A 124 -0.06 -8.57 13.21
CA ARG A 124 -1.23 -7.92 12.64
C ARG A 124 -0.86 -7.02 11.48
N LEU A 125 -1.39 -7.31 10.31
CA LEU A 125 -1.42 -6.39 9.17
C LEU A 125 -2.83 -5.78 9.10
N GLU A 126 -2.93 -4.47 8.99
CA GLU A 126 -4.22 -3.79 8.91
C GLU A 126 -4.25 -2.75 7.80
N LEU A 127 -5.42 -2.48 7.29
CA LEU A 127 -5.64 -1.48 6.25
C LEU A 127 -7.05 -0.89 6.35
N MET A 128 -7.22 0.27 5.74
CA MET A 128 -8.52 0.88 5.51
C MET A 128 -8.80 0.91 4.02
N VAL A 129 -10.05 0.64 3.65
CA VAL A 129 -10.47 0.63 2.25
C VAL A 129 -11.89 1.18 2.13
N HIS A 130 -12.11 2.05 1.14
CA HIS A 130 -13.43 2.56 0.82
C HIS A 130 -14.44 1.43 0.66
N THR A 131 -15.60 1.51 1.30
CA THR A 131 -16.66 0.49 1.20
C THR A 131 -17.15 0.29 -0.24
N ALA A 132 -17.10 1.35 -1.05
CA ALA A 132 -17.45 1.31 -2.48
C ALA A 132 -16.37 0.67 -3.37
N ASN A 133 -15.14 0.45 -2.85
CA ASN A 133 -14.06 -0.18 -3.62
C ASN A 133 -14.15 -1.72 -3.57
N ALA A 134 -15.24 -2.27 -4.13
CA ALA A 134 -15.54 -3.69 -4.09
C ALA A 134 -14.39 -4.56 -4.63
N ARG A 135 -13.64 -4.06 -5.65
CA ARG A 135 -12.49 -4.78 -6.20
C ARG A 135 -11.35 -4.93 -5.19
N ALA A 136 -11.00 -3.86 -4.47
CA ALA A 136 -9.95 -3.93 -3.46
C ALA A 136 -10.40 -4.77 -2.26
N VAL A 137 -11.64 -4.62 -1.80
CA VAL A 137 -12.22 -5.45 -0.73
C VAL A 137 -12.11 -6.93 -1.09
N ALA A 138 -12.55 -7.33 -2.30
CA ALA A 138 -12.45 -8.71 -2.76
C ALA A 138 -11.01 -9.21 -2.87
N LEU A 139 -10.06 -8.34 -3.27
CA LEU A 139 -8.64 -8.67 -3.30
C LEU A 139 -8.12 -8.99 -1.89
N TYR A 140 -8.38 -8.13 -0.91
CA TYR A 140 -7.95 -8.33 0.47
C TYR A 140 -8.56 -9.57 1.09
N GLN A 141 -9.86 -9.81 0.88
CA GLN A 141 -10.54 -11.03 1.36
C GLN A 141 -9.93 -12.30 0.79
N ARG A 142 -9.58 -12.33 -0.51
CA ARG A 142 -8.87 -13.48 -1.12
C ARG A 142 -7.49 -13.74 -0.52
N HIS A 143 -6.87 -12.73 0.07
CA HIS A 143 -5.60 -12.85 0.80
C HIS A 143 -5.78 -13.09 2.31
N GLY A 144 -7.01 -13.37 2.76
CA GLY A 144 -7.29 -13.71 4.16
C GLY A 144 -7.50 -12.52 5.08
N PHE A 145 -7.64 -11.29 4.54
CA PHE A 145 -8.04 -10.16 5.36
C PHE A 145 -9.54 -10.23 5.68
N GLU A 146 -9.88 -9.94 6.92
CA GLU A 146 -11.23 -9.90 7.42
C GLU A 146 -11.68 -8.48 7.73
N ILE A 147 -12.97 -8.17 7.52
CA ILE A 147 -13.56 -6.89 7.92
C ILE A 147 -13.81 -6.93 9.42
N GLU A 148 -13.20 -6.01 10.16
CA GLU A 148 -13.40 -5.87 11.62
C GLU A 148 -14.42 -4.80 11.97
N GLY A 149 -14.67 -3.86 11.08
CA GLY A 149 -15.64 -2.79 11.31
C GLY A 149 -15.74 -1.80 10.17
N THR A 150 -16.71 -0.90 10.30
CA THR A 150 -16.94 0.20 9.36
C THR A 150 -16.69 1.54 10.06
N ARG A 151 -15.78 2.32 9.50
CA ARG A 151 -15.52 3.71 9.90
C ARG A 151 -16.47 4.61 9.12
N ARG A 152 -17.56 5.02 9.76
CA ARG A 152 -18.59 5.85 9.12
C ARG A 152 -18.10 7.29 8.92
N SER A 153 -18.37 7.86 7.75
CA SER A 153 -18.01 9.24 7.38
C SER A 153 -16.52 9.54 7.62
N SER A 154 -15.66 8.56 7.36
CA SER A 154 -14.23 8.62 7.64
C SER A 154 -13.45 9.44 6.61
N MET A 155 -13.98 9.58 5.40
CA MET A 155 -13.42 10.42 4.35
C MET A 155 -14.48 11.32 3.74
N ARG A 156 -14.04 12.40 3.12
CA ARG A 156 -14.89 13.30 2.32
C ARG A 156 -14.31 13.40 0.92
N VAL A 157 -15.02 12.84 -0.06
CA VAL A 157 -14.61 12.83 -1.46
C VAL A 157 -15.61 13.69 -2.26
N ASP A 158 -15.12 14.69 -2.97
CA ASP A 158 -15.95 15.61 -3.77
C ASP A 158 -17.15 16.18 -2.99
N GLY A 159 -16.94 16.50 -1.71
CA GLY A 159 -17.96 17.03 -0.83
C GLY A 159 -18.89 16.00 -0.18
N VAL A 160 -18.80 14.71 -0.57
CA VAL A 160 -19.62 13.61 -0.04
C VAL A 160 -18.84 12.82 1.01
N TYR A 161 -19.45 12.59 2.18
CA TYR A 161 -18.88 11.71 3.20
C TYR A 161 -19.00 10.25 2.78
N THR A 162 -17.91 9.53 2.94
CA THR A 162 -17.80 8.12 2.56
C THR A 162 -17.29 7.28 3.73
N ASP A 163 -17.63 6.01 3.71
CA ASP A 163 -17.26 5.06 4.74
C ASP A 163 -16.05 4.21 4.29
N GLU A 164 -15.27 3.73 5.25
CA GLU A 164 -14.18 2.78 5.04
C GLU A 164 -14.40 1.52 5.88
N TYR A 165 -14.03 0.36 5.34
CA TYR A 165 -13.80 -0.83 6.15
C TYR A 165 -12.42 -0.76 6.80
N LEU A 166 -12.35 -1.11 8.07
CA LEU A 166 -11.13 -1.56 8.71
C LEU A 166 -11.00 -3.05 8.47
N MET A 167 -9.92 -3.47 7.84
CA MET A 167 -9.64 -4.88 7.56
C MET A 167 -8.30 -5.28 8.16
N SER A 168 -8.18 -6.52 8.61
CA SER A 168 -6.94 -7.06 9.16
C SER A 168 -6.65 -8.48 8.69
N PHE A 169 -5.36 -8.82 8.67
CA PHE A 169 -4.84 -10.17 8.53
C PHE A 169 -3.99 -10.49 9.76
N ILE A 170 -4.28 -11.62 10.41
CA ILE A 170 -3.55 -12.08 11.60
C ILE A 170 -2.61 -13.21 11.19
N THR A 171 -1.31 -13.03 11.42
CA THR A 171 -0.29 -14.04 11.10
C THR A 171 -0.21 -15.14 12.15
N ASP A 172 0.36 -16.28 11.79
CA ASP A 172 0.52 -17.46 12.68
C ASP A 172 1.86 -17.42 13.45
N ILE A 173 2.16 -16.31 14.15
CA ILE A 173 3.33 -16.23 15.05
C ILE A 173 2.92 -16.17 16.50
#